data_e1675dd72a66791261b3203980edf46d
#
_entry.id   e1675dd72a66791261b3203980edf46d
#
_cell.length_a   1.000
_cell.length_b   1.000
_cell.length_c   1.000
_cell.angle_alpha   90.00
_cell.angle_beta   90.00
_cell.angle_gamma   90.00
#
_symmetry.space_group_name_H-M   'P 1'
#
loop_
_entity.id
_entity.type
_entity.pdbx_description
1 polymer ?
#
loop_
_entity_poly.entity_id
_entity_poly.type
_entity_poly.pdbx_seq_one_letter_code
_entity_poly.pdbx_strand_id
1 'polypeptide(L)'
;MEVGVEDGWHAAILGFVNAIGLTNWQNGSMNDFIATHAIDLFSFVLSTSAIFVYQLYLRWRTRRNPASSAQDIMLVAREAWVTSVMRERRDILAVQTMRNSTMAASFMASTAVLLILGVLTLSAQGDKLSGIWHALNFLGHVSAEMWLLKLLIVLIDLLLVFFAFSMSVRLFHHIGYAINVPLDPPLERIQIHHVMAQMNRAGVFYRIGMRAYYFTVPLLFWLFGPLFLIGVTALLIFFLYHLDRAPKSDEDLLG
;
A
#
# COMPACT_ATOMS: atom_id res chain seq x y z
N MET A 1 36.31 -25.90 11.08
CA MET A 1 36.50 -24.43 11.13
C MET A 1 35.24 -23.76 10.62
N GLU A 2 34.08 -23.97 11.32
CA GLU A 2 32.70 -23.54 10.91
C GLU A 2 31.89 -22.95 12.08
N VAL A 3 32.53 -22.33 13.07
CA VAL A 3 31.86 -21.85 14.29
C VAL A 3 31.71 -20.31 14.32
N GLY A 4 31.99 -19.59 13.26
CA GLY A 4 32.12 -18.12 13.32
C GLY A 4 31.01 -17.29 12.64
N VAL A 5 30.10 -17.88 11.88
CA VAL A 5 29.13 -17.12 11.08
C VAL A 5 27.76 -17.01 11.77
N GLU A 6 27.32 -18.01 12.49
CA GLU A 6 26.04 -17.99 13.22
C GLU A 6 26.06 -17.00 14.38
N ASP A 7 27.18 -16.86 15.09
CA ASP A 7 27.30 -15.94 16.22
C ASP A 7 27.24 -14.45 15.79
N GLY A 8 27.67 -14.15 14.56
CA GLY A 8 27.64 -12.79 14.02
C GLY A 8 26.23 -12.27 13.75
N TRP A 9 25.34 -13.11 13.23
CA TRP A 9 23.95 -12.72 12.97
C TRP A 9 23.14 -12.61 14.25
N HIS A 10 23.37 -13.51 15.21
CA HIS A 10 22.74 -13.40 16.55
C HIS A 10 23.17 -12.14 17.29
N ALA A 11 24.44 -11.77 17.24
CA ALA A 11 24.94 -10.54 17.83
C ALA A 11 24.38 -9.29 17.14
N ALA A 12 24.24 -9.31 15.79
CA ALA A 12 23.64 -8.21 15.04
C ALA A 12 22.13 -8.08 15.32
N ILE A 13 21.40 -9.19 15.38
CA ILE A 13 19.96 -9.20 15.73
C ILE A 13 19.77 -8.74 17.16
N LEU A 14 20.55 -9.24 18.13
CA LEU A 14 20.47 -8.81 19.52
C LEU A 14 20.89 -7.34 19.69
N GLY A 15 21.89 -6.87 18.94
CA GLY A 15 22.28 -5.47 18.88
C GLY A 15 21.18 -4.59 18.32
N PHE A 16 20.50 -5.03 17.27
CA PHE A 16 19.34 -4.35 16.69
C PHE A 16 18.13 -4.36 17.64
N VAL A 17 17.83 -5.49 18.28
CA VAL A 17 16.77 -5.64 19.29
C VAL A 17 17.06 -4.78 20.54
N ASN A 18 18.31 -4.70 20.96
CA ASN A 18 18.74 -3.81 22.06
C ASN A 18 18.72 -2.33 21.64
N ALA A 19 19.11 -1.99 20.42
CA ALA A 19 19.04 -0.62 19.89
C ALA A 19 17.60 -0.11 19.76
N ILE A 20 16.63 -1.03 19.53
CA ILE A 20 15.19 -0.71 19.53
C ILE A 20 14.61 -0.70 20.96
N GLY A 21 15.41 -0.99 22.00
CA GLY A 21 14.97 -0.96 23.39
C GLY A 21 14.03 -2.09 23.80
N LEU A 22 13.83 -3.11 22.94
CA LEU A 22 12.88 -4.19 23.19
C LEU A 22 13.26 -5.13 24.35
N THR A 23 14.52 -5.13 24.79
CA THR A 23 15.01 -6.00 25.87
C THR A 23 14.81 -5.43 27.28
N ASN A 24 14.56 -4.13 27.42
CA ASN A 24 14.38 -3.45 28.71
C ASN A 24 12.91 -3.18 29.09
N TRP A 25 11.97 -3.76 28.37
CA TRP A 25 10.54 -3.58 28.61
C TRP A 25 10.09 -4.43 29.83
N GLN A 26 10.33 -3.92 31.03
CA GLN A 26 9.63 -4.40 32.22
C GLN A 26 8.19 -3.86 32.20
N ASN A 27 7.22 -4.61 32.71
CA ASN A 27 5.78 -4.28 32.65
C ASN A 27 5.40 -2.87 33.14
N GLY A 28 6.21 -2.25 34.02
CA GLY A 28 6.05 -0.87 34.48
C GLY A 28 6.36 0.17 33.39
N SER A 29 7.39 -0.04 32.58
CA SER A 29 7.81 0.90 31.54
C SER A 29 6.83 0.96 30.34
N MET A 30 6.11 -0.12 30.08
CA MET A 30 5.11 -0.16 28.99
C MET A 30 3.87 0.66 29.32
N ASN A 31 3.38 0.57 30.58
CA ASN A 31 2.23 1.37 31.02
C ASN A 31 2.57 2.88 31.03
N ASP A 32 3.77 3.23 31.45
CA ASP A 32 4.24 4.62 31.43
C ASP A 32 4.41 5.15 30.00
N PHE A 33 4.93 4.33 29.08
CA PHE A 33 5.02 4.68 27.67
C PHE A 33 3.63 4.92 27.06
N ILE A 34 2.68 4.00 27.28
CA ILE A 34 1.31 4.13 26.78
C ILE A 34 0.64 5.38 27.36
N ALA A 35 0.80 5.66 28.65
CA ALA A 35 0.21 6.83 29.30
C ALA A 35 0.79 8.14 28.73
N THR A 36 2.11 8.19 28.52
CA THR A 36 2.81 9.37 27.99
C THR A 36 2.45 9.64 26.51
N HIS A 37 2.27 8.59 25.71
CA HIS A 37 2.00 8.68 24.28
C HIS A 37 0.54 8.35 23.90
N ALA A 38 -0.38 8.37 24.88
CA ALA A 38 -1.78 7.98 24.68
C ALA A 38 -2.44 8.73 23.52
N ILE A 39 -2.17 10.02 23.35
CA ILE A 39 -2.76 10.85 22.29
C ILE A 39 -2.25 10.41 20.90
N ASP A 40 -0.97 10.13 20.76
CA ASP A 40 -0.36 9.64 19.51
C ASP A 40 -0.91 8.27 19.12
N LEU A 41 -0.94 7.34 20.08
CA LEU A 41 -1.46 5.99 19.86
C LEU A 41 -2.96 6.00 19.56
N PHE A 42 -3.72 6.79 20.29
CA PHE A 42 -5.16 6.94 20.06
C PHE A 42 -5.44 7.53 18.66
N SER A 43 -4.72 8.58 18.26
CA SER A 43 -4.87 9.17 16.92
C SER A 43 -4.53 8.18 15.81
N PHE A 44 -3.50 7.35 16.00
CA PHE A 44 -3.14 6.31 15.04
C PHE A 44 -4.22 5.23 14.93
N VAL A 45 -4.71 4.71 16.05
CA VAL A 45 -5.80 3.71 16.08
C VAL A 45 -7.07 4.29 15.47
N LEU A 46 -7.43 5.53 15.81
CA LEU A 46 -8.59 6.21 15.26
C LEU A 46 -8.49 6.37 13.73
N SER A 47 -7.35 6.86 13.24
CA SER A 47 -7.10 7.07 11.80
C SER A 47 -7.11 5.76 11.02
N THR A 48 -6.42 4.73 11.53
CA THR A 48 -6.39 3.39 10.91
C THR A 48 -7.80 2.77 10.91
N SER A 49 -8.53 2.89 12.02
CA SER A 49 -9.92 2.41 12.13
C SER A 49 -10.84 3.14 11.15
N ALA A 50 -10.72 4.46 11.00
CA ALA A 50 -11.50 5.24 10.06
C ALA A 50 -11.29 4.78 8.60
N ILE A 51 -10.03 4.54 8.21
CA ILE A 51 -9.71 4.01 6.88
C ILE A 51 -10.27 2.60 6.71
N PHE A 52 -10.15 1.73 7.74
CA PHE A 52 -10.67 0.38 7.69
C PHE A 52 -12.21 0.36 7.56
N VAL A 53 -12.91 1.19 8.34
CA VAL A 53 -14.36 1.37 8.25
C VAL A 53 -14.76 1.88 6.86
N TYR A 54 -14.02 2.84 6.30
CA TYR A 54 -14.25 3.31 4.93
C TYR A 54 -14.08 2.17 3.91
N GLN A 55 -13.06 1.32 4.06
CA GLN A 55 -12.84 0.17 3.18
C GLN A 55 -13.99 -0.87 3.29
N LEU A 56 -14.47 -1.13 4.51
CA LEU A 56 -15.62 -2.01 4.73
C LEU A 56 -16.90 -1.44 4.13
N TYR A 57 -17.14 -0.14 4.33
CA TYR A 57 -18.27 0.58 3.72
C TYR A 57 -18.23 0.46 2.20
N LEU A 58 -17.07 0.68 1.58
CA LEU A 58 -16.90 0.57 0.13
C LEU A 58 -17.19 -0.86 -0.36
N ARG A 59 -16.66 -1.88 0.32
CA ARG A 59 -16.93 -3.29 0.00
C ARG A 59 -18.41 -3.65 0.15
N TRP A 60 -19.05 -3.16 1.20
CA TRP A 60 -20.47 -3.39 1.44
C TRP A 60 -21.35 -2.73 0.36
N ARG A 61 -21.02 -1.49 0.00
CA ARG A 61 -21.71 -0.74 -1.05
C ARG A 61 -21.58 -1.42 -2.41
N THR A 62 -20.37 -1.84 -2.79
CA THR A 62 -20.10 -2.56 -4.04
C THR A 62 -20.89 -3.87 -4.11
N ARG A 63 -21.01 -4.60 -2.99
CA ARG A 63 -21.81 -5.83 -2.96
C ARG A 63 -23.31 -5.59 -3.16
N ARG A 64 -23.83 -4.44 -2.74
CA ARG A 64 -25.25 -4.10 -2.92
C ARG A 64 -25.57 -3.56 -4.30
N ASN A 65 -24.69 -2.78 -4.88
CA ASN A 65 -24.87 -2.16 -6.20
C ASN A 65 -23.58 -2.31 -7.03
N PRO A 66 -23.35 -3.44 -7.71
CA PRO A 66 -22.13 -3.70 -8.47
C PRO A 66 -21.84 -2.63 -9.54
N ALA A 67 -22.86 -2.11 -10.22
CA ALA A 67 -22.72 -1.07 -11.25
C ALA A 67 -22.32 0.32 -10.71
N SER A 68 -22.36 0.55 -9.39
CA SER A 68 -22.08 1.85 -8.78
C SER A 68 -20.58 2.09 -8.48
N SER A 69 -19.73 1.07 -8.66
CA SER A 69 -18.31 1.16 -8.36
C SER A 69 -17.48 1.21 -9.64
N ALA A 70 -16.62 2.20 -9.76
CA ALA A 70 -15.64 2.28 -10.85
C ALA A 70 -14.78 1.00 -10.95
N GLN A 71 -14.62 0.25 -9.85
CA GLN A 71 -13.84 -0.98 -9.80
C GLN A 71 -14.52 -2.15 -10.51
N ASP A 72 -15.83 -2.29 -10.37
CA ASP A 72 -16.60 -3.37 -11.00
C ASP A 72 -16.73 -3.13 -12.50
N ILE A 73 -16.93 -1.87 -12.90
CA ILE A 73 -16.91 -1.46 -14.30
C ILE A 73 -15.56 -1.83 -14.94
N MET A 74 -14.45 -1.56 -14.25
CA MET A 74 -13.10 -1.92 -14.71
C MET A 74 -12.87 -3.44 -14.76
N LEU A 75 -13.52 -4.22 -13.90
CA LEU A 75 -13.43 -5.67 -13.92
C LEU A 75 -14.09 -6.21 -15.20
N VAL A 76 -15.33 -5.80 -15.47
CA VAL A 76 -16.08 -6.18 -16.69
C VAL A 76 -15.35 -5.71 -17.95
N ALA A 77 -14.83 -4.48 -17.96
CA ALA A 77 -14.07 -3.95 -19.08
C ALA A 77 -12.79 -4.76 -19.36
N ARG A 78 -12.06 -5.19 -18.33
CA ARG A 78 -10.88 -6.06 -18.50
C ARG A 78 -11.24 -7.43 -19.07
N GLU A 79 -12.34 -8.03 -18.61
CA GLU A 79 -12.79 -9.33 -19.11
C GLU A 79 -13.17 -9.25 -20.60
N ALA A 80 -13.92 -8.23 -20.99
CA ALA A 80 -14.27 -7.98 -22.38
C ALA A 80 -13.02 -7.72 -23.23
N TRP A 81 -12.09 -6.91 -22.72
CA TRP A 81 -10.84 -6.58 -23.40
C TRP A 81 -9.95 -7.81 -23.62
N VAL A 82 -9.71 -8.64 -22.60
CA VAL A 82 -8.91 -9.88 -22.73
C VAL A 82 -9.53 -10.81 -23.78
N THR A 83 -10.84 -10.99 -23.72
CA THR A 83 -11.56 -11.85 -24.67
C THR A 83 -11.41 -11.35 -26.11
N SER A 84 -11.62 -10.06 -26.35
CA SER A 84 -11.49 -9.43 -27.67
C SER A 84 -10.04 -9.55 -28.20
N VAL A 85 -9.06 -9.20 -27.38
CA VAL A 85 -7.64 -9.21 -27.77
C VAL A 85 -7.18 -10.62 -28.15
N MET A 86 -7.53 -11.64 -27.35
CA MET A 86 -7.11 -13.02 -27.61
C MET A 86 -7.81 -13.62 -28.84
N ARG A 87 -9.13 -13.35 -29.04
CA ARG A 87 -9.89 -13.86 -30.17
C ARG A 87 -9.53 -13.19 -31.52
N GLU A 88 -9.37 -11.87 -31.48
CA GLU A 88 -9.08 -11.07 -32.67
C GLU A 88 -7.57 -10.97 -32.99
N ARG A 89 -6.72 -11.63 -32.18
CA ARG A 89 -5.25 -11.64 -32.28
C ARG A 89 -4.65 -10.23 -32.43
N ARG A 90 -5.08 -9.32 -31.51
CA ARG A 90 -4.55 -7.97 -31.47
C ARG A 90 -3.24 -7.91 -30.67
N ASP A 91 -2.24 -8.68 -31.10
CA ASP A 91 -0.99 -8.93 -30.35
C ASP A 91 -0.23 -7.65 -30.02
N ILE A 92 -0.15 -6.70 -30.98
CA ILE A 92 0.55 -5.41 -30.76
C ILE A 92 -0.12 -4.61 -29.67
N LEU A 93 -1.46 -4.55 -29.65
CA LEU A 93 -2.23 -3.83 -28.64
C LEU A 93 -2.04 -4.49 -27.27
N ALA A 94 -2.06 -5.83 -27.20
CA ALA A 94 -1.80 -6.57 -25.98
C ALA A 94 -0.43 -6.25 -25.40
N VAL A 95 0.63 -6.35 -26.21
CA VAL A 95 2.01 -6.08 -25.80
C VAL A 95 2.17 -4.65 -25.31
N GLN A 96 1.62 -3.66 -26.01
CA GLN A 96 1.71 -2.26 -25.60
C GLN A 96 1.00 -2.00 -24.27
N THR A 97 -0.21 -2.54 -24.09
CA THR A 97 -0.98 -2.37 -22.85
C THR A 97 -0.28 -3.04 -21.67
N MET A 98 0.24 -4.27 -21.87
CA MET A 98 0.99 -4.96 -20.81
C MET A 98 2.28 -4.23 -20.46
N ARG A 99 3.02 -3.75 -21.46
CA ARG A 99 4.24 -2.95 -21.23
C ARG A 99 3.94 -1.69 -20.40
N ASN A 100 2.90 -0.94 -20.77
CA ASN A 100 2.52 0.28 -20.05
C ASN A 100 2.12 -0.04 -18.60
N SER A 101 1.34 -1.10 -18.37
CA SER A 101 0.91 -1.52 -17.04
C SER A 101 2.10 -1.97 -16.19
N THR A 102 3.03 -2.74 -16.78
CA THR A 102 4.26 -3.18 -16.11
C THR A 102 5.15 -1.99 -15.78
N MET A 103 5.35 -1.05 -16.71
CA MET A 103 6.16 0.16 -16.49
C MET A 103 5.57 1.00 -15.36
N ALA A 104 4.26 1.24 -15.35
CA ALA A 104 3.59 2.00 -14.29
C ALA A 104 3.78 1.35 -12.91
N ALA A 105 3.57 0.03 -12.80
CA ALA A 105 3.77 -0.69 -11.55
C ALA A 105 5.23 -0.70 -11.11
N SER A 106 6.19 -0.88 -12.04
CA SER A 106 7.62 -0.85 -11.75
C SER A 106 8.08 0.53 -11.27
N PHE A 107 7.56 1.61 -11.88
CA PHE A 107 7.85 2.97 -11.44
C PHE A 107 7.37 3.22 -10.00
N MET A 108 6.16 2.78 -9.68
CA MET A 108 5.62 2.88 -8.32
C MET A 108 6.45 2.07 -7.31
N ALA A 109 6.85 0.83 -7.66
CA ALA A 109 7.72 0.03 -6.81
C ALA A 109 9.09 0.70 -6.57
N SER A 110 9.71 1.25 -7.62
CA SER A 110 10.99 1.95 -7.50
C SER A 110 10.89 3.20 -6.63
N THR A 111 9.80 3.96 -6.75
CA THR A 111 9.54 5.12 -5.88
C THR A 111 9.38 4.71 -4.42
N ALA A 112 8.74 3.56 -4.14
CA ALA A 112 8.65 3.05 -2.77
C ALA A 112 10.03 2.73 -2.19
N VAL A 113 10.95 2.15 -2.98
CA VAL A 113 12.34 1.89 -2.55
C VAL A 113 13.06 3.20 -2.23
N LEU A 114 12.91 4.24 -3.04
CA LEU A 114 13.52 5.55 -2.77
C LEU A 114 12.98 6.16 -1.46
N LEU A 115 11.68 6.05 -1.21
CA LEU A 115 11.09 6.51 0.05
C LEU A 115 11.56 5.68 1.25
N ILE A 116 11.72 4.36 1.11
CA ILE A 116 12.31 3.50 2.13
C ILE A 116 13.72 3.98 2.50
N LEU A 117 14.57 4.25 1.51
CA LEU A 117 15.91 4.81 1.75
C LEU A 117 15.84 6.15 2.47
N GLY A 118 14.88 7.02 2.11
CA GLY A 118 14.62 8.28 2.80
C GLY A 118 14.26 8.07 4.28
N VAL A 119 13.35 7.13 4.58
CA VAL A 119 12.96 6.79 5.97
C VAL A 119 14.14 6.24 6.76
N LEU A 120 14.95 5.35 6.18
CA LEU A 120 16.14 4.82 6.84
C LEU A 120 17.18 5.91 7.11
N THR A 121 17.35 6.86 6.19
CA THR A 121 18.23 8.02 6.37
C THR A 121 17.74 8.92 7.52
N LEU A 122 16.43 9.18 7.60
CA LEU A 122 15.83 9.94 8.70
C LEU A 122 15.99 9.23 10.04
N SER A 123 15.85 7.90 10.06
CA SER A 123 16.07 7.10 11.27
C SER A 123 17.50 7.23 11.79
N ALA A 124 18.50 7.25 10.91
CA ALA A 124 19.90 7.41 11.29
C ALA A 124 20.27 8.82 11.81
N GLN A 125 19.43 9.83 11.56
CA GLN A 125 19.66 11.23 11.95
C GLN A 125 18.82 11.68 13.17
N GLY A 126 18.16 10.76 13.87
CA GLY A 126 17.22 11.06 14.95
C GLY A 126 17.76 12.03 16.01
N ASP A 127 19.01 11.85 16.44
CA ASP A 127 19.64 12.68 17.46
C ASP A 127 19.87 14.14 17.00
N LYS A 128 20.13 14.38 15.72
CA LYS A 128 20.37 15.71 15.16
C LYS A 128 19.07 16.47 14.89
N LEU A 129 18.01 15.74 14.62
CA LEU A 129 16.71 16.30 14.26
C LEU A 129 15.83 16.57 15.48
N SER A 130 16.14 16.02 16.66
CA SER A 130 15.36 16.18 17.87
C SER A 130 15.08 17.66 18.21
N GLY A 131 16.06 18.55 18.07
CA GLY A 131 15.91 19.98 18.31
C GLY A 131 14.95 20.70 17.35
N ILE A 132 14.90 20.28 16.08
CA ILE A 132 14.03 20.89 15.05
C ILE A 132 12.59 20.41 15.24
N TRP A 133 12.41 19.14 15.56
CA TRP A 133 11.09 18.53 15.73
C TRP A 133 10.37 19.03 17.00
N HIS A 134 11.10 19.39 18.06
CA HIS A 134 10.52 20.05 19.23
C HIS A 134 9.87 21.41 18.88
N ALA A 135 10.41 22.13 17.89
CA ALA A 135 9.85 23.39 17.45
C ALA A 135 8.61 23.25 16.54
N LEU A 136 8.46 22.09 15.85
CA LEU A 136 7.36 21.81 14.91
C LEU A 136 6.20 21.03 15.55
N ASN A 137 6.43 20.36 16.68
CA ASN A 137 5.42 19.55 17.34
C ASN A 137 4.59 20.42 18.30
N PHE A 138 3.44 20.91 17.83
CA PHE A 138 2.54 21.77 18.59
C PHE A 138 1.87 21.07 19.78
N LEU A 139 1.83 19.72 19.82
CA LEU A 139 1.14 18.93 20.86
C LEU A 139 1.79 17.55 20.97
N GLY A 140 2.48 17.30 22.06
CA GLY A 140 2.99 15.99 22.46
C GLY A 140 4.47 15.99 22.84
N HIS A 141 4.85 15.06 23.72
CA HIS A 141 6.25 14.76 24.02
C HIS A 141 6.84 13.90 22.90
N VAL A 142 7.82 14.42 22.18
CA VAL A 142 8.58 13.62 21.21
C VAL A 142 9.66 12.86 21.96
N SER A 143 9.38 11.62 22.36
CA SER A 143 10.43 10.70 22.78
C SER A 143 11.11 10.10 21.53
N ALA A 144 12.41 9.81 21.65
CA ALA A 144 13.17 9.12 20.58
C ALA A 144 12.52 7.76 20.21
N GLU A 145 11.95 7.08 21.19
CA GLU A 145 11.26 5.80 21.02
C GLU A 145 9.99 5.94 20.18
N MET A 146 9.17 6.96 20.44
CA MET A 146 7.96 7.21 19.67
C MET A 146 8.28 7.64 18.22
N TRP A 147 9.35 8.41 18.06
CA TRP A 147 9.87 8.76 16.72
C TRP A 147 10.24 7.52 15.91
N LEU A 148 11.05 6.62 16.49
CA LEU A 148 11.45 5.37 15.84
C LEU A 148 10.23 4.48 15.54
N LEU A 149 9.25 4.41 16.43
CA LEU A 149 8.00 3.68 16.20
C LEU A 149 7.23 4.23 15.00
N LYS A 150 7.09 5.57 14.91
CA LYS A 150 6.43 6.22 13.75
C LYS A 150 7.15 5.89 12.45
N LEU A 151 8.49 5.99 12.41
CA LEU A 151 9.29 5.65 11.23
C LEU A 151 9.19 4.16 10.88
N LEU A 152 9.15 3.27 11.86
CA LEU A 152 8.98 1.83 11.63
C LEU A 152 7.62 1.53 10.99
N ILE A 153 6.55 2.18 11.42
CA ILE A 153 5.22 2.01 10.83
C ILE A 153 5.20 2.52 9.38
N VAL A 154 5.81 3.69 9.09
CA VAL A 154 5.97 4.18 7.72
C VAL A 154 6.79 3.20 6.88
N LEU A 155 7.86 2.64 7.42
CA LEU A 155 8.69 1.64 6.73
C LEU A 155 7.89 0.39 6.37
N ILE A 156 7.09 -0.14 7.31
CA ILE A 156 6.23 -1.31 7.07
C ILE A 156 5.21 -1.03 5.97
N ASP A 157 4.58 0.14 5.99
CA ASP A 157 3.63 0.56 4.96
C ASP A 157 4.30 0.64 3.58
N LEU A 158 5.49 1.26 3.47
CA LEU A 158 6.24 1.35 2.22
C LEU A 158 6.74 -0.01 1.71
N LEU A 159 7.09 -0.95 2.60
CA LEU A 159 7.38 -2.32 2.24
C LEU A 159 6.14 -3.02 1.66
N LEU A 160 4.96 -2.82 2.26
CA LEU A 160 3.70 -3.32 1.72
C LEU A 160 3.43 -2.77 0.32
N VAL A 161 3.66 -1.47 0.10
CA VAL A 161 3.58 -0.80 -1.22
C VAL A 161 4.50 -1.49 -2.22
N PHE A 162 5.79 -1.64 -1.86
CA PHE A 162 6.79 -2.27 -2.71
C PHE A 162 6.40 -3.70 -3.11
N PHE A 163 6.03 -4.54 -2.15
CA PHE A 163 5.64 -5.93 -2.42
C PHE A 163 4.35 -6.01 -3.25
N ALA A 164 3.38 -5.15 -3.01
CA ALA A 164 2.14 -5.13 -3.78
C ALA A 164 2.40 -4.80 -5.26
N PHE A 165 3.19 -3.77 -5.56
CA PHE A 165 3.55 -3.44 -6.94
C PHE A 165 4.47 -4.48 -7.58
N SER A 166 5.43 -5.05 -6.85
CA SER A 166 6.30 -6.12 -7.35
C SER A 166 5.48 -7.37 -7.75
N MET A 167 4.48 -7.74 -6.96
CA MET A 167 3.56 -8.83 -7.30
C MET A 167 2.70 -8.50 -8.52
N SER A 168 2.27 -7.25 -8.67
CA SER A 168 1.56 -6.78 -9.86
C SER A 168 2.43 -6.87 -11.11
N VAL A 169 3.68 -6.40 -11.06
CA VAL A 169 4.68 -6.52 -12.15
C VAL A 169 4.87 -7.98 -12.54
N ARG A 170 5.10 -8.85 -11.57
CA ARG A 170 5.27 -10.29 -11.82
C ARG A 170 4.09 -10.89 -12.59
N LEU A 171 2.87 -10.56 -12.17
CA LEU A 171 1.67 -11.06 -12.83
C LEU A 171 1.51 -10.50 -14.25
N PHE A 172 1.78 -9.20 -14.46
CA PHE A 172 1.75 -8.61 -15.79
C PHE A 172 2.77 -9.26 -16.74
N HIS A 173 3.96 -9.64 -16.26
CA HIS A 173 4.93 -10.40 -17.05
C HIS A 173 4.37 -11.77 -17.49
N HIS A 174 3.76 -12.52 -16.57
CA HIS A 174 3.14 -13.81 -16.92
C HIS A 174 2.01 -13.65 -17.93
N ILE A 175 1.16 -12.63 -17.76
CA ILE A 175 0.07 -12.33 -18.70
C ILE A 175 0.64 -11.97 -20.07
N GLY A 176 1.73 -11.21 -20.13
CA GLY A 176 2.39 -10.81 -21.38
C GLY A 176 2.77 -11.99 -22.28
N TYR A 177 3.17 -13.10 -21.69
CA TYR A 177 3.40 -14.35 -22.46
C TYR A 177 2.09 -15.08 -22.75
N ALA A 178 1.22 -15.26 -21.78
CA ALA A 178 0.01 -16.07 -21.90
C ALA A 178 -1.03 -15.50 -22.87
N ILE A 179 -1.10 -14.16 -23.01
CA ILE A 179 -2.10 -13.48 -23.83
C ILE A 179 -1.85 -13.67 -25.35
N ASN A 180 -0.60 -13.93 -25.73
CA ASN A 180 -0.17 -14.10 -27.12
C ASN A 180 -0.13 -15.58 -27.54
N VAL A 181 -0.46 -16.52 -26.66
CA VAL A 181 -0.52 -17.94 -27.01
C VAL A 181 -1.70 -18.18 -27.96
N PRO A 182 -1.51 -18.88 -29.10
CA PRO A 182 -2.60 -19.24 -29.97
C PRO A 182 -3.70 -20.00 -29.23
N LEU A 183 -4.96 -19.64 -29.49
CA LEU A 183 -6.11 -20.33 -28.92
C LEU A 183 -6.28 -21.69 -29.56
N ASP A 184 -6.32 -22.76 -28.76
CA ASP A 184 -6.65 -24.09 -29.19
C ASP A 184 -8.15 -24.33 -28.96
N PRO A 185 -8.95 -24.65 -30.01
CA PRO A 185 -10.39 -24.77 -29.92
C PRO A 185 -10.93 -25.57 -28.72
N PRO A 186 -10.38 -26.72 -28.34
CA PRO A 186 -10.89 -27.45 -27.17
C PRO A 186 -10.56 -26.78 -25.84
N LEU A 187 -9.51 -25.93 -25.78
CA LEU A 187 -9.02 -25.29 -24.55
C LEU A 187 -9.23 -23.77 -24.50
N GLU A 188 -9.76 -23.16 -25.57
CA GLU A 188 -9.93 -21.70 -25.71
C GLU A 188 -10.54 -21.05 -24.45
N ARG A 189 -11.65 -21.57 -23.98
CA ARG A 189 -12.34 -21.01 -22.80
C ARG A 189 -11.49 -21.04 -21.54
N ILE A 190 -10.71 -22.13 -21.36
CA ILE A 190 -9.83 -22.31 -20.19
C ILE A 190 -8.66 -21.33 -20.30
N GLN A 191 -8.06 -21.17 -21.46
CA GLN A 191 -6.96 -20.24 -21.71
C GLN A 191 -7.38 -18.79 -21.46
N ILE A 192 -8.50 -18.34 -22.04
CA ILE A 192 -9.05 -16.99 -21.82
C ILE A 192 -9.34 -16.77 -20.34
N HIS A 193 -10.04 -17.70 -19.68
CA HIS A 193 -10.36 -17.59 -18.25
C HIS A 193 -9.11 -17.50 -17.38
N HIS A 194 -8.07 -18.25 -17.70
CA HIS A 194 -6.81 -18.21 -16.96
C HIS A 194 -6.12 -16.83 -17.06
N VAL A 195 -6.05 -16.26 -18.27
CA VAL A 195 -5.48 -14.92 -18.51
C VAL A 195 -6.30 -13.86 -17.78
N MET A 196 -7.65 -13.93 -17.85
CA MET A 196 -8.55 -13.03 -17.13
C MET A 196 -8.33 -13.09 -15.61
N ALA A 197 -8.24 -14.29 -15.06
CA ALA A 197 -8.01 -14.48 -13.62
C ALA A 197 -6.67 -13.86 -13.17
N GLN A 198 -5.60 -14.05 -13.95
CA GLN A 198 -4.31 -13.42 -13.67
C GLN A 198 -4.36 -11.90 -13.80
N MET A 199 -5.04 -11.37 -14.84
CA MET A 199 -5.22 -9.94 -15.03
C MET A 199 -5.97 -9.29 -13.86
N ASN A 200 -7.04 -9.92 -13.41
CA ASN A 200 -7.80 -9.44 -12.25
C ASN A 200 -6.95 -9.48 -10.98
N ARG A 201 -6.16 -10.53 -10.78
CA ARG A 201 -5.24 -10.65 -9.65
C ARG A 201 -4.15 -9.56 -9.69
N ALA A 202 -3.57 -9.29 -10.85
CA ALA A 202 -2.61 -8.20 -11.05
C ALA A 202 -3.24 -6.84 -10.68
N GLY A 203 -4.47 -6.59 -11.14
CA GLY A 203 -5.22 -5.39 -10.80
C GLY A 203 -5.56 -5.27 -9.31
N VAL A 204 -5.77 -6.40 -8.60
CA VAL A 204 -5.96 -6.39 -7.14
C VAL A 204 -4.68 -5.95 -6.43
N PHE A 205 -3.51 -6.51 -6.78
CA PHE A 205 -2.24 -6.10 -6.19
C PHE A 205 -1.89 -4.65 -6.49
N TYR A 206 -2.10 -4.19 -7.73
CA TYR A 206 -1.92 -2.79 -8.10
C TYR A 206 -2.77 -1.85 -7.23
N ARG A 207 -4.03 -2.20 -7.01
CA ARG A 207 -4.96 -1.43 -6.18
C ARG A 207 -4.56 -1.42 -4.69
N ILE A 208 -4.07 -2.57 -4.17
CA ILE A 208 -3.54 -2.64 -2.80
C ILE A 208 -2.35 -1.68 -2.66
N GLY A 209 -1.40 -1.72 -3.60
CA GLY A 209 -0.25 -0.84 -3.62
C GLY A 209 -0.64 0.64 -3.67
N MET A 210 -1.58 1.02 -4.54
CA MET A 210 -2.07 2.40 -4.62
C MET A 210 -2.72 2.87 -3.31
N ARG A 211 -3.52 2.01 -2.67
CA ARG A 211 -4.19 2.38 -1.41
C ARG A 211 -3.20 2.51 -0.25
N ALA A 212 -2.21 1.64 -0.16
CA ALA A 212 -1.12 1.77 0.79
C ALA A 212 -0.34 3.07 0.54
N TYR A 213 -0.04 3.40 -0.72
CA TYR A 213 0.60 4.68 -1.07
C TYR A 213 -0.20 5.90 -0.60
N TYR A 214 -1.51 5.87 -0.77
CA TYR A 214 -2.35 6.96 -0.25
C TYR A 214 -2.30 7.04 1.28
N PHE A 215 -2.18 5.90 1.95
CA PHE A 215 -2.06 5.86 3.41
C PHE A 215 -0.68 6.33 3.91
N THR A 216 0.37 6.16 3.12
CA THR A 216 1.70 6.73 3.44
C THR A 216 1.63 8.23 3.72
N VAL A 217 0.75 8.98 3.02
CA VAL A 217 0.64 10.45 3.18
C VAL A 217 0.25 10.84 4.62
N PRO A 218 -0.89 10.39 5.19
CA PRO A 218 -1.19 10.68 6.59
C PRO A 218 -0.13 10.16 7.56
N LEU A 219 0.52 9.02 7.29
CA LEU A 219 1.60 8.52 8.15
C LEU A 219 2.82 9.45 8.15
N LEU A 220 3.18 10.05 7.03
CA LEU A 220 4.25 11.05 6.96
C LEU A 220 3.86 12.31 7.75
N PHE A 221 2.61 12.76 7.66
CA PHE A 221 2.11 13.89 8.44
C PHE A 221 2.02 13.59 9.94
N TRP A 222 1.91 12.31 10.34
CA TRP A 222 1.99 11.92 11.75
C TRP A 222 3.32 12.26 12.41
N LEU A 223 4.40 12.34 11.64
CA LEU A 223 5.71 12.78 12.15
C LEU A 223 5.64 14.19 12.73
N PHE A 224 4.77 15.06 12.20
CA PHE A 224 4.56 16.42 12.67
C PHE A 224 3.58 16.53 13.84
N GLY A 225 2.83 15.45 14.15
CA GLY A 225 1.96 15.37 15.32
C GLY A 225 0.64 14.64 15.07
N PRO A 226 -0.07 14.27 16.16
CA PRO A 226 -1.29 13.47 16.09
C PRO A 226 -2.45 14.19 15.39
N LEU A 227 -2.55 15.51 15.51
CA LEU A 227 -3.60 16.31 14.86
C LEU A 227 -3.44 16.30 13.34
N PHE A 228 -2.22 16.36 12.83
CA PHE A 228 -1.94 16.28 11.40
C PHE A 228 -2.34 14.92 10.84
N LEU A 229 -2.07 13.83 11.56
CA LEU A 229 -2.53 12.50 11.16
C LEU A 229 -4.05 12.45 10.98
N ILE A 230 -4.81 12.93 11.96
CA ILE A 230 -6.28 12.91 11.91
C ILE A 230 -6.79 13.80 10.76
N GLY A 231 -6.28 15.02 10.65
CA GLY A 231 -6.69 15.98 9.62
C GLY A 231 -6.45 15.47 8.20
N VAL A 232 -5.22 14.96 7.94
CA VAL A 232 -4.85 14.42 6.63
C VAL A 232 -5.59 13.10 6.34
N THR A 233 -5.87 12.28 7.36
CA THR A 233 -6.70 11.07 7.18
C THR A 233 -8.13 11.42 6.77
N ALA A 234 -8.74 12.43 7.40
CA ALA A 234 -10.08 12.89 7.03
C ALA A 234 -10.11 13.42 5.59
N LEU A 235 -9.10 14.22 5.22
CA LEU A 235 -8.93 14.72 3.85
C LEU A 235 -8.75 13.58 2.85
N LEU A 236 -7.93 12.58 3.17
CA LEU A 236 -7.72 11.40 2.34
C LEU A 236 -9.03 10.63 2.11
N ILE A 237 -9.81 10.38 3.16
CA ILE A 237 -11.11 9.69 3.06
C ILE A 237 -12.06 10.50 2.17
N PHE A 238 -12.08 11.82 2.30
CA PHE A 238 -12.88 12.69 1.46
C PHE A 238 -12.50 12.56 -0.02
N PHE A 239 -11.22 12.61 -0.35
CA PHE A 239 -10.74 12.41 -1.73
C PHE A 239 -11.06 11.02 -2.26
N LEU A 240 -10.79 9.96 -1.49
CA LEU A 240 -11.08 8.59 -1.89
C LEU A 240 -12.59 8.38 -2.13
N TYR A 241 -13.44 9.01 -1.32
CA TYR A 241 -14.90 8.93 -1.52
C TYR A 241 -15.34 9.51 -2.87
N HIS A 242 -14.68 10.57 -3.35
CA HIS A 242 -14.96 11.16 -4.67
C HIS A 242 -14.38 10.31 -5.80
N LEU A 243 -13.18 9.76 -5.63
CA LEU A 243 -12.49 8.94 -6.64
C LEU A 243 -13.15 7.56 -6.84
N ASP A 244 -13.66 6.95 -5.77
CA ASP A 244 -14.25 5.61 -5.81
C ASP A 244 -15.71 5.61 -6.34
N ARG A 245 -16.31 6.78 -6.57
CA ARG A 245 -17.63 6.91 -7.21
C ARG A 245 -17.50 6.71 -8.72
N ALA A 246 -18.37 5.86 -9.28
CA ALA A 246 -18.55 5.83 -10.72
C ALA A 246 -19.04 7.21 -11.22
N PRO A 247 -18.56 7.68 -12.39
CA PRO A 247 -19.19 8.85 -13.02
C PRO A 247 -20.69 8.56 -13.22
N LYS A 248 -21.53 9.58 -12.99
CA LYS A 248 -22.97 9.46 -13.27
C LYS A 248 -23.13 9.14 -14.74
N SER A 249 -23.90 8.09 -15.06
CA SER A 249 -24.29 7.82 -16.44
C SER A 249 -25.19 8.94 -16.93
N ASP A 250 -25.10 9.28 -18.22
CA ASP A 250 -25.95 10.32 -18.83
C ASP A 250 -27.47 10.00 -18.70
N GLU A 251 -27.85 8.74 -18.45
CA GLU A 251 -29.21 8.35 -18.13
C GLU A 251 -29.75 8.96 -16.83
N ASP A 252 -28.89 9.26 -15.84
CA ASP A 252 -29.27 9.96 -14.60
C ASP A 252 -29.47 11.49 -14.81
N LEU A 253 -29.07 12.01 -15.98
CA LEU A 253 -29.20 13.43 -16.34
C LEU A 253 -30.44 13.71 -17.21
N LEU A 254 -31.10 12.66 -17.71
CA LEU A 254 -32.25 12.75 -18.61
C LEU A 254 -33.57 12.32 -17.94
N GLY A 255 -33.54 12.02 -16.61
CA GLY A 255 -34.72 11.65 -15.79
C GLY A 255 -35.16 12.83 -14.86
#